data_3f8e03188687381e6ec2aefb3044c913
#
_entry.id   3f8e03188687381e6ec2aefb3044c913
#
_cell.length_a   1.000
_cell.length_b   1.000
_cell.length_c   1.000
_cell.angle_alpha   90.00
_cell.angle_beta   90.00
_cell.angle_gamma   90.00
#
_symmetry.space_group_name_H-M   'P 1'
#
loop_
_entity.id
_entity.type
_entity.pdbx_description
1 polymer ?
#
loop_
_entity_poly.entity_id
_entity_poly.type
_entity_poly.pdbx_seq_one_letter_code
_entity_poly.pdbx_strand_id
1 'polypeptide(L)'
;MKKLLVIGLTLCFLLLAACGQQETKNTTNEKTNGTPKIASLSIHLTNDLLALGIKPAGSVVGGDLKDFLPHAKKQLSHTKKLGIAADPDMESLLALQPDVIYVDEELAGQDLSKYKKIAKTEVFNLNDGTWRDHLKKIAKHVNKEKEADQYIKNYNQEAKEVKSLIKKKIGNGKVMAIRVTAKELRVFSMKRPMGPILYEDLGMTPVDGVKKLDSKRPFEVISQEVLPDYDADAIFVVVNRDDKAQQAFKQLEKTPIWKGLKAVKKNQVYPIADQPWLDYSALGNKMALDEAKEMFSK
;
A
#
# COMPACT_ATOMS: atom_id res chain seq x y z
N MET A 1 -51.59 74.67 -31.84
CA MET A 1 -51.28 74.45 -33.25
C MET A 1 -50.57 73.08 -33.31
N LYS A 2 -51.25 72.06 -33.73
CA LYS A 2 -50.98 71.25 -34.94
C LYS A 2 -49.60 70.59 -34.86
N LYS A 3 -49.37 69.30 -34.97
CA LYS A 3 -49.97 68.24 -35.80
C LYS A 3 -49.46 66.90 -35.23
N LEU A 4 -50.22 65.90 -35.07
CA LEU A 4 -50.52 64.79 -36.00
C LEU A 4 -49.22 64.05 -36.47
N LEU A 5 -49.09 62.81 -36.29
CA LEU A 5 -49.60 61.57 -36.91
C LEU A 5 -48.39 60.67 -37.18
N VAL A 6 -48.34 59.44 -37.32
CA VAL A 6 -49.21 58.38 -37.84
C VAL A 6 -48.67 57.02 -37.39
N ILE A 7 -49.56 56.13 -37.13
CA ILE A 7 -49.42 54.71 -36.95
C ILE A 7 -48.92 54.00 -38.23
N GLY A 8 -47.95 53.21 -38.18
CA GLY A 8 -47.53 52.26 -39.23
C GLY A 8 -47.45 50.85 -38.73
N LEU A 9 -48.57 50.15 -38.79
CA LEU A 9 -48.66 48.73 -38.55
C LEU A 9 -48.14 47.98 -39.76
N THR A 10 -47.00 47.28 -39.66
CA THR A 10 -46.53 46.38 -40.71
C THR A 10 -46.40 44.96 -40.15
N LEU A 11 -47.36 44.15 -40.50
CA LEU A 11 -47.45 42.72 -40.27
C LEU A 11 -46.48 41.99 -41.23
N CYS A 12 -45.41 41.40 -40.76
CA CYS A 12 -44.58 40.51 -41.56
C CYS A 12 -44.79 39.05 -41.15
N PHE A 13 -45.39 38.32 -42.06
CA PHE A 13 -45.43 36.83 -42.06
C PHE A 13 -44.04 36.28 -42.11
N LEU A 14 -43.68 35.46 -41.15
CA LEU A 14 -42.49 34.64 -41.17
C LEU A 14 -42.88 33.21 -41.50
N LEU A 15 -42.41 32.76 -42.67
CA LEU A 15 -42.47 31.41 -43.17
C LEU A 15 -41.55 30.51 -42.30
N LEU A 16 -42.13 29.45 -41.78
CA LEU A 16 -41.44 28.35 -41.15
C LEU A 16 -40.68 27.55 -42.22
N ALA A 17 -39.36 27.65 -42.23
CA ALA A 17 -38.48 26.70 -42.88
C ALA A 17 -37.93 25.74 -41.80
N ALA A 18 -38.51 24.55 -41.72
CA ALA A 18 -38.00 23.46 -40.93
C ALA A 18 -36.79 22.87 -41.66
N CYS A 19 -35.57 23.22 -41.24
CA CYS A 19 -34.38 22.46 -41.56
C CYS A 19 -34.05 21.60 -40.32
N GLY A 20 -34.25 20.29 -40.47
CA GLY A 20 -33.78 19.30 -39.50
C GLY A 20 -32.26 19.34 -39.45
N GLN A 21 -31.72 19.83 -38.35
CA GLN A 21 -30.33 19.76 -38.01
C GLN A 21 -30.15 18.57 -37.05
N GLN A 22 -29.65 17.51 -37.61
CA GLN A 22 -29.25 16.31 -36.89
C GLN A 22 -28.08 16.69 -35.96
N GLU A 23 -28.37 16.90 -34.68
CA GLU A 23 -27.34 17.09 -33.67
C GLU A 23 -26.55 15.79 -33.56
N THR A 24 -25.41 15.72 -34.22
CA THR A 24 -24.37 14.84 -33.86
C THR A 24 -23.95 15.19 -32.43
N LYS A 25 -24.36 14.37 -31.47
CA LYS A 25 -23.80 14.38 -30.12
C LYS A 25 -22.30 14.09 -30.21
N ASN A 26 -21.53 15.13 -30.41
CA ASN A 26 -20.13 15.13 -30.03
C ASN A 26 -20.09 15.00 -28.51
N THR A 27 -19.88 13.80 -28.03
CA THR A 27 -19.48 13.54 -26.66
C THR A 27 -18.07 14.09 -26.50
N THR A 28 -17.94 15.38 -26.37
CA THR A 28 -16.76 16.00 -25.78
C THR A 28 -16.69 15.46 -24.36
N ASN A 29 -15.73 14.56 -24.12
CA ASN A 29 -15.27 14.21 -22.79
C ASN A 29 -14.84 15.52 -22.11
N GLU A 30 -15.74 16.19 -21.42
CA GLU A 30 -15.36 17.13 -20.38
C GLU A 30 -14.52 16.34 -19.39
N LYS A 31 -13.22 16.58 -19.40
CA LYS A 31 -12.33 16.19 -18.31
C LYS A 31 -12.89 16.89 -17.06
N THR A 32 -13.66 16.17 -16.28
CA THR A 32 -14.00 16.58 -14.92
C THR A 32 -12.67 16.80 -14.19
N ASN A 33 -12.40 18.05 -13.81
CA ASN A 33 -11.20 18.47 -13.09
C ASN A 33 -11.17 17.94 -11.64
N GLY A 34 -11.81 16.82 -11.34
CA GLY A 34 -11.86 16.16 -10.05
C GLY A 34 -11.04 14.86 -10.02
N THR A 35 -10.57 14.50 -8.86
CA THR A 35 -9.99 13.15 -8.62
C THR A 35 -11.04 12.10 -8.97
N PRO A 36 -10.73 11.09 -9.80
CA PRO A 36 -11.69 10.05 -10.16
C PRO A 36 -12.19 9.30 -8.92
N LYS A 37 -13.40 8.79 -8.99
CA LYS A 37 -13.99 7.93 -7.96
C LYS A 37 -13.34 6.56 -8.01
N ILE A 38 -12.34 6.34 -7.17
CA ILE A 38 -11.49 5.15 -7.19
C ILE A 38 -12.05 4.07 -6.28
N ALA A 39 -12.16 2.84 -6.80
CA ALA A 39 -12.29 1.62 -6.02
C ALA A 39 -10.93 0.91 -5.99
N SER A 40 -10.36 0.67 -4.82
CA SER A 40 -9.08 -0.03 -4.67
C SER A 40 -9.29 -1.43 -4.11
N LEU A 41 -8.93 -2.46 -4.87
CA LEU A 41 -9.03 -3.86 -4.48
C LEU A 41 -7.70 -4.42 -3.94
N SER A 42 -6.81 -3.54 -3.49
CA SER A 42 -5.57 -3.89 -2.80
C SER A 42 -5.32 -2.93 -1.65
N ILE A 43 -4.94 -3.47 -0.50
CA ILE A 43 -4.58 -2.67 0.67
C ILE A 43 -3.37 -1.80 0.36
N HIS A 44 -2.36 -2.35 -0.34
CA HIS A 44 -1.15 -1.63 -0.69
C HIS A 44 -1.43 -0.44 -1.62
N LEU A 45 -2.26 -0.64 -2.66
CA LEU A 45 -2.67 0.44 -3.56
C LEU A 45 -3.51 1.51 -2.84
N THR A 46 -4.36 1.09 -1.89
CA THR A 46 -5.12 2.02 -1.02
C THR A 46 -4.16 2.89 -0.22
N ASN A 47 -3.14 2.29 0.39
CA ASN A 47 -2.19 3.02 1.23
C ASN A 47 -1.23 3.89 0.41
N ASP A 48 -0.94 3.53 -0.84
CA ASP A 48 -0.24 4.40 -1.79
C ASP A 48 -1.09 5.64 -2.16
N LEU A 49 -2.39 5.47 -2.39
CA LEU A 49 -3.30 6.59 -2.59
C LEU A 49 -3.34 7.52 -1.37
N LEU A 50 -3.40 6.96 -0.16
CA LEU A 50 -3.34 7.73 1.09
C LEU A 50 -2.04 8.52 1.23
N ALA A 51 -0.90 7.96 0.80
CA ALA A 51 0.39 8.67 0.78
C ALA A 51 0.37 9.88 -0.14
N LEU A 52 -0.45 9.86 -1.20
CA LEU A 52 -0.68 10.98 -2.11
C LEU A 52 -1.81 11.93 -1.64
N GLY A 53 -2.36 11.72 -0.44
CA GLY A 53 -3.48 12.51 0.09
C GLY A 53 -4.84 12.18 -0.53
N ILE A 54 -4.96 11.07 -1.26
CA ILE A 54 -6.19 10.63 -1.93
C ILE A 54 -6.87 9.54 -1.12
N LYS A 55 -8.15 9.75 -0.83
CA LYS A 55 -9.00 8.75 -0.18
C LYS A 55 -9.84 8.06 -1.25
N PRO A 56 -9.68 6.75 -1.48
CA PRO A 56 -10.51 6.03 -2.42
C PRO A 56 -11.97 6.00 -1.94
N ALA A 57 -12.91 5.99 -2.87
CA ALA A 57 -14.34 5.90 -2.57
C ALA A 57 -14.71 4.53 -1.98
N GLY A 58 -14.00 3.48 -2.39
CA GLY A 58 -14.10 2.14 -1.82
C GLY A 58 -12.75 1.46 -1.74
N SER A 59 -12.58 0.58 -0.75
CA SER A 59 -11.36 -0.21 -0.57
C SER A 59 -11.66 -1.55 0.09
N VAL A 60 -10.85 -2.55 -0.25
CA VAL A 60 -10.81 -3.82 0.48
C VAL A 60 -10.27 -3.62 1.89
N VAL A 61 -10.54 -4.57 2.77
CA VAL A 61 -10.16 -4.57 4.19
C VAL A 61 -9.15 -5.67 4.49
N GLY A 62 -8.50 -5.61 5.64
CA GLY A 62 -7.63 -6.68 6.14
C GLY A 62 -8.42 -7.96 6.39
N GLY A 63 -7.97 -9.09 5.83
CA GLY A 63 -8.69 -10.36 5.88
C GLY A 63 -9.01 -10.83 7.30
N ASP A 64 -8.02 -10.85 8.17
CA ASP A 64 -8.18 -11.29 9.57
C ASP A 64 -8.96 -10.28 10.42
N LEU A 65 -8.83 -8.98 10.12
CA LEU A 65 -9.45 -7.91 10.87
C LEU A 65 -10.90 -7.64 10.45
N LYS A 66 -11.27 -8.01 9.23
CA LYS A 66 -12.55 -7.63 8.57
C LYS A 66 -12.82 -6.12 8.64
N ASP A 67 -11.77 -5.34 8.74
CA ASP A 67 -11.78 -3.88 8.86
C ASP A 67 -10.54 -3.29 8.18
N PHE A 68 -10.52 -1.96 7.99
CA PHE A 68 -9.33 -1.27 7.55
C PHE A 68 -8.19 -1.44 8.54
N LEU A 69 -6.96 -1.46 8.03
CA LEU A 69 -5.78 -1.56 8.90
C LEU A 69 -5.76 -0.40 9.91
N PRO A 70 -5.35 -0.62 11.16
CA PRO A 70 -5.43 0.38 12.23
C PRO A 70 -4.81 1.72 11.87
N HIS A 71 -3.67 1.71 11.18
CA HIS A 71 -2.94 2.91 10.79
C HIS A 71 -3.63 3.72 9.66
N ALA A 72 -4.45 3.06 8.83
CA ALA A 72 -5.19 3.70 7.74
C ALA A 72 -6.66 4.02 8.10
N LYS A 73 -7.21 3.35 9.12
CA LYS A 73 -8.64 3.38 9.47
C LYS A 73 -9.22 4.79 9.61
N LYS A 74 -8.51 5.68 10.28
CA LYS A 74 -8.97 7.07 10.48
C LYS A 74 -9.11 7.82 9.17
N GLN A 75 -8.19 7.61 8.24
CA GLN A 75 -8.21 8.26 6.93
C GLN A 75 -9.32 7.70 6.03
N LEU A 76 -9.68 6.43 6.22
CA LEU A 76 -10.68 5.68 5.44
C LEU A 76 -12.09 5.70 6.07
N SER A 77 -12.37 6.61 7.02
CA SER A 77 -13.65 6.66 7.75
C SER A 77 -14.89 6.81 6.84
N HIS A 78 -14.73 7.39 5.65
CA HIS A 78 -15.80 7.57 4.66
C HIS A 78 -15.64 6.67 3.43
N THR A 79 -14.67 5.75 3.43
CA THR A 79 -14.42 4.81 2.35
C THR A 79 -15.33 3.59 2.49
N LYS A 80 -16.01 3.20 1.40
CA LYS A 80 -16.85 1.99 1.38
C LYS A 80 -15.98 0.74 1.51
N LYS A 81 -16.35 -0.17 2.41
CA LYS A 81 -15.70 -1.48 2.50
C LYS A 81 -16.15 -2.35 1.33
N LEU A 82 -15.19 -2.98 0.64
CA LEU A 82 -15.39 -3.79 -0.56
C LEU A 82 -14.97 -5.27 -0.34
N GLY A 83 -15.18 -5.80 0.85
CA GLY A 83 -14.76 -7.17 1.17
C GLY A 83 -13.25 -7.27 1.41
N ILE A 84 -12.69 -8.47 1.32
CA ILE A 84 -11.25 -8.73 1.42
C ILE A 84 -10.62 -8.84 0.02
N ALA A 85 -9.32 -8.63 -0.10
CA ALA A 85 -8.65 -8.62 -1.40
C ALA A 85 -8.77 -9.96 -2.18
N ALA A 86 -8.76 -11.09 -1.45
CA ALA A 86 -8.92 -12.41 -2.05
C ALA A 86 -10.37 -12.72 -2.49
N ASP A 87 -11.36 -12.03 -1.91
CA ASP A 87 -12.79 -12.20 -2.20
C ASP A 87 -13.49 -10.84 -2.08
N PRO A 88 -13.35 -9.97 -3.11
CA PRO A 88 -13.99 -8.67 -3.12
C PRO A 88 -15.52 -8.76 -3.20
N ASP A 89 -16.20 -7.91 -2.46
CA ASP A 89 -17.66 -7.77 -2.50
C ASP A 89 -18.07 -7.09 -3.82
N MET A 90 -18.44 -7.91 -4.80
CA MET A 90 -18.80 -7.47 -6.14
C MET A 90 -20.10 -6.66 -6.18
N GLU A 91 -21.04 -6.91 -5.26
CA GLU A 91 -22.29 -6.13 -5.18
C GLU A 91 -22.01 -4.73 -4.66
N SER A 92 -21.22 -4.62 -3.59
CA SER A 92 -20.77 -3.32 -3.07
C SER A 92 -19.92 -2.56 -4.08
N LEU A 93 -19.08 -3.25 -4.86
CA LEU A 93 -18.28 -2.64 -5.92
C LEU A 93 -19.16 -2.10 -7.06
N LEU A 94 -20.15 -2.87 -7.51
CA LEU A 94 -21.11 -2.45 -8.54
C LEU A 94 -21.96 -1.26 -8.05
N ALA A 95 -22.48 -1.34 -6.83
CA ALA A 95 -23.28 -0.26 -6.22
C ALA A 95 -22.46 1.02 -5.99
N LEU A 96 -21.15 0.91 -5.82
CA LEU A 96 -20.26 2.04 -5.70
C LEU A 96 -20.19 2.87 -6.99
N GLN A 97 -20.37 2.28 -8.17
CA GLN A 97 -20.24 2.94 -9.49
C GLN A 97 -18.92 3.76 -9.58
N PRO A 98 -17.75 3.10 -9.48
CA PRO A 98 -16.47 3.80 -9.55
C PRO A 98 -16.14 4.23 -10.99
N ASP A 99 -15.33 5.28 -11.15
CA ASP A 99 -14.77 5.67 -12.46
C ASP A 99 -13.62 4.73 -12.86
N VAL A 100 -12.89 4.20 -11.86
CA VAL A 100 -11.75 3.31 -12.05
C VAL A 100 -11.60 2.35 -10.89
N ILE A 101 -11.19 1.11 -11.23
CA ILE A 101 -10.89 0.05 -10.27
C ILE A 101 -9.39 -0.24 -10.32
N TYR A 102 -8.72 -0.17 -9.18
CA TYR A 102 -7.31 -0.56 -9.04
C TYR A 102 -7.23 -1.96 -8.48
N VAL A 103 -6.49 -2.83 -9.18
CA VAL A 103 -6.30 -4.23 -8.79
C VAL A 103 -4.82 -4.59 -8.71
N ASP A 104 -4.47 -5.40 -7.73
CA ASP A 104 -3.18 -6.08 -7.67
C ASP A 104 -3.24 -7.33 -8.55
N GLU A 105 -2.32 -7.47 -9.49
CA GLU A 105 -2.28 -8.56 -10.46
C GLU A 105 -2.28 -9.93 -9.78
N GLU A 106 -1.53 -10.08 -8.69
CA GLU A 106 -1.41 -11.33 -7.95
C GLU A 106 -2.74 -11.76 -7.31
N LEU A 107 -3.52 -10.79 -6.81
CA LEU A 107 -4.78 -11.04 -6.08
C LEU A 107 -6.01 -11.04 -6.99
N ALA A 108 -5.96 -10.32 -8.10
CA ALA A 108 -7.11 -10.20 -9.01
C ALA A 108 -7.41 -11.50 -9.78
N GLY A 109 -6.42 -12.41 -9.86
CA GLY A 109 -6.50 -13.62 -10.65
C GLY A 109 -6.40 -13.35 -12.16
N GLN A 110 -6.51 -14.41 -12.98
CA GLN A 110 -6.37 -14.31 -14.43
C GLN A 110 -7.58 -13.67 -15.11
N ASP A 111 -8.79 -13.80 -14.54
CA ASP A 111 -10.01 -13.24 -15.12
C ASP A 111 -10.35 -11.85 -14.56
N LEU A 112 -9.92 -10.84 -15.29
CA LEU A 112 -10.25 -9.45 -15.01
C LEU A 112 -11.57 -8.98 -15.61
N SER A 113 -12.28 -9.84 -16.37
CA SER A 113 -13.50 -9.46 -17.10
C SER A 113 -14.60 -8.96 -16.18
N LYS A 114 -14.72 -9.54 -14.98
CA LYS A 114 -15.69 -9.15 -13.96
C LYS A 114 -15.54 -7.69 -13.52
N TYR A 115 -14.30 -7.22 -13.37
CA TYR A 115 -14.02 -5.84 -13.00
C TYR A 115 -14.21 -4.87 -14.17
N LYS A 116 -13.73 -5.26 -15.37
CA LYS A 116 -13.83 -4.46 -16.60
C LYS A 116 -15.28 -4.21 -17.04
N LYS A 117 -16.23 -5.10 -16.68
CA LYS A 117 -17.67 -4.90 -16.90
C LYS A 117 -18.25 -3.80 -16.00
N ILE A 118 -17.62 -3.46 -14.89
CA ILE A 118 -18.10 -2.46 -13.94
C ILE A 118 -17.48 -1.08 -14.26
N ALA A 119 -16.15 -1.01 -14.43
CA ALA A 119 -15.46 0.23 -14.72
C ALA A 119 -14.09 -0.03 -15.38
N LYS A 120 -13.44 1.05 -15.83
CA LYS A 120 -12.04 1.01 -16.25
C LYS A 120 -11.20 0.34 -15.15
N THR A 121 -10.42 -0.68 -15.51
CA THR A 121 -9.63 -1.45 -14.55
C THR A 121 -8.15 -1.28 -14.84
N GLU A 122 -7.42 -0.75 -13.86
CA GLU A 122 -5.97 -0.58 -13.88
C GLU A 122 -5.30 -1.68 -13.06
N VAL A 123 -4.36 -2.37 -13.68
CA VAL A 123 -3.67 -3.51 -13.08
C VAL A 123 -2.27 -3.10 -12.66
N PHE A 124 -1.91 -3.44 -11.44
CA PHE A 124 -0.59 -3.16 -10.87
C PHE A 124 0.09 -4.47 -10.49
N ASN A 125 1.25 -4.74 -11.07
CA ASN A 125 2.12 -5.81 -10.63
C ASN A 125 3.01 -5.28 -9.50
N LEU A 126 2.66 -5.61 -8.25
CA LEU A 126 3.42 -5.17 -7.08
C LEU A 126 4.68 -6.00 -6.84
N ASN A 127 4.95 -7.03 -7.64
CA ASN A 127 6.20 -7.80 -7.63
C ASN A 127 7.26 -7.22 -8.58
N ASP A 128 6.87 -6.28 -9.43
CA ASP A 128 7.76 -5.63 -10.41
C ASP A 128 8.09 -4.21 -9.95
N GLY A 129 9.39 -3.90 -9.86
CA GLY A 129 9.84 -2.61 -9.37
C GLY A 129 9.80 -2.47 -7.84
N THR A 130 9.88 -1.22 -7.40
CA THR A 130 9.89 -0.83 -5.98
C THR A 130 8.59 -0.14 -5.60
N TRP A 131 8.33 0.03 -4.29
CA TRP A 131 7.20 0.83 -3.84
C TRP A 131 7.23 2.28 -4.39
N ARG A 132 8.41 2.80 -4.69
CA ARG A 132 8.57 4.12 -5.31
C ARG A 132 8.06 4.15 -6.75
N ASP A 133 8.30 3.07 -7.49
CA ASP A 133 7.82 2.92 -8.86
C ASP A 133 6.29 2.77 -8.87
N HIS A 134 5.74 2.02 -7.92
CA HIS A 134 4.30 1.87 -7.75
C HIS A 134 3.63 3.21 -7.42
N LEU A 135 4.18 3.96 -6.45
CA LEU A 135 3.68 5.28 -6.08
C LEU A 135 3.69 6.24 -7.27
N LYS A 136 4.77 6.28 -8.05
CA LYS A 136 4.87 7.11 -9.27
C LYS A 136 3.87 6.69 -10.34
N LYS A 137 3.64 5.38 -10.52
CA LYS A 137 2.63 4.88 -11.46
C LYS A 137 1.23 5.33 -11.04
N ILE A 138 0.88 5.17 -9.76
CA ILE A 138 -0.40 5.63 -9.23
C ILE A 138 -0.54 7.15 -9.37
N ALA A 139 0.51 7.91 -9.04
CA ALA A 139 0.51 9.36 -9.11
C ALA A 139 0.17 9.89 -10.51
N LYS A 140 0.66 9.25 -11.58
CA LYS A 140 0.29 9.58 -12.96
C LYS A 140 -1.20 9.42 -13.25
N HIS A 141 -1.84 8.40 -12.67
CA HIS A 141 -3.28 8.16 -12.88
C HIS A 141 -4.16 9.19 -12.17
N VAL A 142 -3.62 9.87 -11.16
CA VAL A 142 -4.36 10.81 -10.31
C VAL A 142 -3.81 12.24 -10.36
N ASN A 143 -2.88 12.53 -11.30
CA ASN A 143 -2.23 13.83 -11.50
C ASN A 143 -1.53 14.37 -10.22
N LYS A 144 -0.76 13.49 -9.55
CA LYS A 144 -0.06 13.73 -8.29
C LYS A 144 1.45 13.45 -8.36
N GLU A 145 2.06 13.61 -9.54
CA GLU A 145 3.46 13.29 -9.77
C GLU A 145 4.40 14.11 -8.88
N LYS A 146 4.10 15.40 -8.71
CA LYS A 146 4.91 16.30 -7.86
C LYS A 146 4.86 15.87 -6.39
N GLU A 147 3.69 15.49 -5.91
CA GLU A 147 3.49 14.99 -4.54
C GLU A 147 4.23 13.67 -4.33
N ALA A 148 4.21 12.76 -5.31
CA ALA A 148 4.97 11.51 -5.25
C ALA A 148 6.48 11.76 -5.19
N ASP A 149 7.02 12.64 -6.03
CA ASP A 149 8.43 12.97 -6.04
C ASP A 149 8.87 13.62 -4.72
N GLN A 150 8.05 14.52 -4.17
CA GLN A 150 8.34 15.14 -2.87
C GLN A 150 8.27 14.12 -1.73
N TYR A 151 7.29 13.22 -1.75
CA TYR A 151 7.15 12.14 -0.78
C TYR A 151 8.40 11.25 -0.76
N ILE A 152 8.82 10.79 -1.95
CA ILE A 152 10.01 9.94 -2.11
C ILE A 152 11.29 10.66 -1.67
N LYS A 153 11.42 11.94 -2.01
CA LYS A 153 12.58 12.75 -1.58
C LYS A 153 12.65 12.85 -0.06
N ASN A 154 11.53 13.14 0.60
CA ASN A 154 11.47 13.26 2.06
C ASN A 154 11.78 11.92 2.73
N TYR A 155 11.18 10.84 2.25
CA TYR A 155 11.45 9.49 2.73
C TYR A 155 12.94 9.12 2.61
N ASN A 156 13.54 9.34 1.45
CA ASN A 156 14.95 9.00 1.22
C ASN A 156 15.90 9.80 2.12
N GLN A 157 15.58 11.06 2.43
CA GLN A 157 16.37 11.87 3.37
C GLN A 157 16.28 11.29 4.78
N GLU A 158 15.09 10.96 5.24
CA GLU A 158 14.87 10.40 6.57
C GLU A 158 15.46 8.99 6.70
N ALA A 159 15.37 8.17 5.66
CA ALA A 159 16.01 6.85 5.64
C ALA A 159 17.53 6.92 5.84
N LYS A 160 18.20 7.95 5.30
CA LYS A 160 19.63 8.19 5.54
C LYS A 160 19.92 8.51 7.01
N GLU A 161 19.05 9.28 7.66
CA GLU A 161 19.20 9.60 9.09
C GLU A 161 19.03 8.33 9.93
N VAL A 162 17.97 7.56 9.68
CA VAL A 162 17.68 6.31 10.40
C VAL A 162 18.79 5.27 10.18
N LYS A 163 19.29 5.13 8.95
CA LYS A 163 20.45 4.30 8.65
C LYS A 163 21.68 4.66 9.51
N SER A 164 21.91 5.96 9.74
CA SER A 164 23.02 6.41 10.57
C SER A 164 22.81 6.05 12.05
N LEU A 165 21.57 6.13 12.55
CA LEU A 165 21.22 5.69 13.90
C LEU A 165 21.42 4.19 14.09
N ILE A 166 20.92 3.40 13.15
CA ILE A 166 21.09 1.93 13.14
C ILE A 166 22.56 1.56 13.13
N LYS A 167 23.37 2.22 12.28
CA LYS A 167 24.82 1.95 12.22
C LYS A 167 25.53 2.24 13.53
N LYS A 168 25.12 3.24 14.28
CA LYS A 168 25.66 3.52 15.62
C LYS A 168 25.31 2.42 16.62
N LYS A 169 24.13 1.83 16.53
CA LYS A 169 23.60 0.83 17.49
C LYS A 169 24.05 -0.60 17.16
N ILE A 170 23.90 -1.02 15.90
CA ILE A 170 24.18 -2.39 15.44
C ILE A 170 25.58 -2.51 14.80
N GLY A 171 26.17 -1.41 14.36
CA GLY A 171 27.47 -1.43 13.67
C GLY A 171 27.36 -2.04 12.27
N ASN A 172 28.29 -2.93 11.96
CA ASN A 172 28.30 -3.74 10.72
C ASN A 172 27.70 -5.13 10.95
N GLY A 173 26.93 -5.32 12.03
CA GLY A 173 26.32 -6.59 12.40
C GLY A 173 25.38 -7.11 11.32
N LYS A 174 25.29 -8.44 11.20
CA LYS A 174 24.36 -9.11 10.29
C LYS A 174 22.98 -9.20 10.92
N VAL A 175 21.96 -8.93 10.12
CA VAL A 175 20.58 -8.78 10.57
C VAL A 175 19.67 -9.79 9.87
N MET A 176 18.68 -10.29 10.59
CA MET A 176 17.56 -11.03 10.04
C MET A 176 16.23 -10.52 10.61
N ALA A 177 15.15 -10.79 9.88
CA ALA A 177 13.80 -10.58 10.37
C ALA A 177 13.05 -11.90 10.41
N ILE A 178 12.31 -12.12 11.50
CA ILE A 178 11.48 -13.30 11.70
C ILE A 178 10.04 -12.90 11.98
N ARG A 179 9.12 -13.82 11.67
CA ARG A 179 7.73 -13.72 12.06
C ARG A 179 7.30 -14.95 12.82
N VAL A 180 6.70 -14.74 13.97
CA VAL A 180 6.09 -15.80 14.78
C VAL A 180 4.59 -15.76 14.59
N THR A 181 4.03 -16.87 14.13
CA THR A 181 2.59 -17.09 13.98
C THR A 181 2.13 -18.16 14.96
N ALA A 182 0.83 -18.43 15.03
CA ALA A 182 0.29 -19.52 15.83
C ALA A 182 0.81 -20.93 15.43
N LYS A 183 1.33 -21.07 14.20
CA LYS A 183 1.67 -22.36 13.59
C LYS A 183 3.14 -22.48 13.16
N GLU A 184 3.76 -21.35 12.85
CA GLU A 184 5.02 -21.33 12.12
C GLU A 184 5.96 -20.24 12.64
N LEU A 185 7.24 -20.52 12.54
CA LEU A 185 8.30 -19.54 12.58
C LEU A 185 8.79 -19.30 11.14
N ARG A 186 8.81 -18.04 10.71
CA ARG A 186 9.20 -17.64 9.35
C ARG A 186 10.43 -16.76 9.41
N VAL A 187 11.34 -16.93 8.46
CA VAL A 187 12.44 -16.00 8.18
C VAL A 187 12.11 -15.25 6.91
N PHE A 188 12.13 -13.91 6.94
CA PHE A 188 11.90 -13.10 5.75
C PHE A 188 13.12 -13.12 4.83
N SER A 189 12.85 -13.21 3.53
CA SER A 189 13.86 -13.13 2.49
C SER A 189 14.24 -11.67 2.17
N MET A 190 15.06 -11.49 1.13
CA MET A 190 15.39 -10.18 0.58
C MET A 190 14.21 -9.50 -0.13
N LYS A 191 13.09 -10.21 -0.31
CA LYS A 191 11.90 -9.71 -1.00
C LYS A 191 10.96 -8.95 -0.05
N ARG A 192 9.98 -8.26 -0.65
CA ARG A 192 8.89 -7.64 0.11
C ARG A 192 8.17 -8.67 1.01
N PRO A 193 7.62 -8.27 2.16
CA PRO A 193 7.53 -6.88 2.61
C PRO A 193 8.79 -6.36 3.31
N MET A 194 9.54 -7.19 4.01
CA MET A 194 10.59 -6.77 4.94
C MET A 194 11.94 -6.47 4.29
N GLY A 195 12.30 -7.25 3.24
CA GLY A 195 13.62 -7.14 2.62
C GLY A 195 13.99 -5.75 2.13
N PRO A 196 13.14 -5.09 1.30
CA PRO A 196 13.44 -3.78 0.77
C PRO A 196 13.69 -2.71 1.84
N ILE A 197 12.85 -2.65 2.88
CA ILE A 197 13.04 -1.64 3.93
C ILE A 197 14.30 -1.92 4.75
N LEU A 198 14.54 -3.17 5.16
CA LEU A 198 15.67 -3.50 6.03
C LEU A 198 17.01 -3.38 5.28
N TYR A 199 17.10 -3.95 4.09
CA TYR A 199 18.38 -4.18 3.42
C TYR A 199 18.69 -3.10 2.37
N GLU A 200 17.67 -2.56 1.68
CA GLU A 200 17.87 -1.52 0.67
C GLU A 200 17.78 -0.12 1.29
N ASP A 201 16.65 0.20 1.94
CA ASP A 201 16.41 1.54 2.45
C ASP A 201 17.25 1.85 3.71
N LEU A 202 17.22 0.96 4.70
CA LEU A 202 17.96 1.11 5.94
C LEU A 202 19.42 0.60 5.85
N GLY A 203 19.75 -0.12 4.77
CA GLY A 203 21.10 -0.55 4.44
C GLY A 203 21.72 -1.49 5.46
N MET A 204 20.92 -2.31 6.13
CA MET A 204 21.38 -3.35 7.03
C MET A 204 22.02 -4.50 6.25
N THR A 205 22.96 -5.18 6.85
CA THR A 205 23.62 -6.33 6.22
C THR A 205 22.81 -7.61 6.50
N PRO A 206 22.24 -8.28 5.50
CA PRO A 206 21.51 -9.52 5.75
C PRO A 206 22.47 -10.64 6.17
N VAL A 207 22.02 -11.56 7.04
CA VAL A 207 22.72 -12.79 7.33
C VAL A 207 22.87 -13.66 6.08
N ASP A 208 23.90 -14.50 6.02
CA ASP A 208 24.18 -15.29 4.82
C ASP A 208 23.09 -16.32 4.52
N GLY A 209 22.40 -16.82 5.55
CA GLY A 209 21.22 -17.66 5.40
C GLY A 209 20.09 -16.96 4.62
N VAL A 210 19.81 -15.69 4.93
CA VAL A 210 18.78 -14.89 4.22
C VAL A 210 19.13 -14.65 2.76
N LYS A 211 20.42 -14.43 2.44
CA LYS A 211 20.88 -14.27 1.05
C LYS A 211 20.68 -15.51 0.19
N LYS A 212 20.66 -16.70 0.83
CA LYS A 212 20.49 -18.00 0.17
C LYS A 212 19.03 -18.40 -0.01
N LEU A 213 18.09 -17.70 0.64
CA LEU A 213 16.68 -18.01 0.49
C LEU A 213 16.21 -17.79 -0.96
N ASP A 214 15.19 -18.55 -1.36
CA ASP A 214 14.59 -18.42 -2.68
C ASP A 214 14.15 -16.98 -2.94
N SER A 215 14.73 -16.37 -3.95
CA SER A 215 14.42 -14.98 -4.33
C SER A 215 12.99 -14.78 -4.83
N LYS A 216 12.23 -15.85 -5.06
CA LYS A 216 10.82 -15.80 -5.48
C LYS A 216 9.84 -15.79 -4.30
N ARG A 217 10.30 -16.13 -3.09
CA ARG A 217 9.45 -16.25 -1.91
C ARG A 217 9.68 -15.09 -0.93
N PRO A 218 8.62 -14.54 -0.32
CA PRO A 218 8.75 -13.48 0.68
C PRO A 218 9.36 -13.98 2.00
N PHE A 219 9.24 -15.26 2.30
CA PHE A 219 9.76 -15.89 3.52
C PHE A 219 9.95 -17.40 3.33
N GLU A 220 10.67 -18.00 4.25
CA GLU A 220 10.78 -19.45 4.42
C GLU A 220 10.31 -19.84 5.82
N VAL A 221 9.58 -20.97 5.91
CA VAL A 221 9.18 -21.56 7.20
C VAL A 221 10.35 -22.38 7.73
N ILE A 222 10.73 -22.15 8.98
CA ILE A 222 11.85 -22.83 9.63
C ILE A 222 11.44 -23.42 10.96
N SER A 223 12.22 -24.39 11.45
CA SER A 223 12.14 -24.82 12.85
C SER A 223 13.01 -23.93 13.75
N GLN A 224 12.72 -23.89 15.04
CA GLN A 224 13.51 -23.08 15.97
C GLN A 224 14.95 -23.57 16.11
N GLU A 225 15.20 -24.87 15.84
CA GLU A 225 16.50 -25.51 15.96
C GLU A 225 17.53 -24.94 14.98
N VAL A 226 17.09 -24.40 13.83
CA VAL A 226 18.00 -23.82 12.83
C VAL A 226 18.27 -22.33 13.05
N LEU A 227 17.61 -21.68 14.03
CA LEU A 227 17.86 -20.26 14.32
C LEU A 227 19.34 -19.92 14.60
N PRO A 228 20.10 -20.75 15.34
CA PRO A 228 21.52 -20.48 15.57
C PRO A 228 22.37 -20.46 14.30
N ASP A 229 21.99 -21.22 13.26
CA ASP A 229 22.74 -21.32 12.00
C ASP A 229 22.75 -20.01 11.21
N TYR A 230 21.77 -19.12 11.48
CA TYR A 230 21.74 -17.79 10.87
C TYR A 230 22.79 -16.84 11.45
N ASP A 231 23.29 -17.09 12.65
CA ASP A 231 24.32 -16.29 13.36
C ASP A 231 24.07 -14.76 13.28
N ALA A 232 22.84 -14.36 13.54
CA ALA A 232 22.44 -12.95 13.45
C ALA A 232 22.98 -12.13 14.62
N ASP A 233 23.54 -10.96 14.33
CA ASP A 233 23.92 -9.96 15.34
C ASP A 233 22.72 -9.21 15.87
N ALA A 234 21.68 -9.04 15.05
CA ALA A 234 20.40 -8.43 15.43
C ALA A 234 19.23 -9.13 14.76
N ILE A 235 18.09 -9.19 15.45
CA ILE A 235 16.86 -9.85 14.98
C ILE A 235 15.70 -8.87 15.12
N PHE A 236 15.01 -8.61 14.02
CA PHE A 236 13.71 -7.96 14.01
C PHE A 236 12.61 -9.00 14.12
N VAL A 237 11.70 -8.85 15.09
CA VAL A 237 10.70 -9.88 15.38
C VAL A 237 9.30 -9.31 15.20
N VAL A 238 8.57 -9.87 14.25
CA VAL A 238 7.12 -9.66 14.11
C VAL A 238 6.40 -10.80 14.81
N VAL A 239 5.54 -10.52 15.76
CA VAL A 239 4.66 -11.51 16.39
C VAL A 239 3.23 -11.22 15.99
N ASN A 240 2.53 -12.19 15.43
CA ASN A 240 1.11 -12.04 15.12
C ASN A 240 0.33 -11.64 16.36
N ARG A 241 -0.75 -10.87 16.17
CA ARG A 241 -1.54 -10.32 17.29
C ARG A 241 -2.42 -11.33 18.02
N ASP A 242 -2.64 -12.50 17.41
CA ASP A 242 -3.46 -13.53 18.03
C ASP A 242 -2.75 -14.15 19.24
N ASP A 243 -3.55 -14.56 20.25
CA ASP A 243 -3.05 -15.07 21.52
C ASP A 243 -2.13 -16.28 21.36
N LYS A 244 -2.38 -17.14 20.38
CA LYS A 244 -1.55 -18.35 20.15
C LYS A 244 -0.16 -17.98 19.66
N ALA A 245 -0.05 -17.00 18.76
CA ALA A 245 1.24 -16.49 18.29
C ALA A 245 2.01 -15.82 19.43
N GLN A 246 1.33 -15.03 20.26
CA GLN A 246 1.92 -14.40 21.46
C GLN A 246 2.41 -15.44 22.46
N GLN A 247 1.65 -16.50 22.67
CA GLN A 247 2.07 -17.62 23.51
C GLN A 247 3.24 -18.38 22.90
N ALA A 248 3.23 -18.66 21.59
CA ALA A 248 4.31 -19.32 20.89
C ALA A 248 5.63 -18.55 21.03
N PHE A 249 5.59 -17.23 20.89
CA PHE A 249 6.80 -16.40 21.08
C PHE A 249 7.29 -16.45 22.53
N LYS A 250 6.40 -16.31 23.52
CA LYS A 250 6.76 -16.43 24.93
C LYS A 250 7.38 -17.80 25.28
N GLN A 251 6.96 -18.87 24.60
CA GLN A 251 7.60 -20.19 24.78
C GLN A 251 8.98 -20.24 24.12
N LEU A 252 9.10 -19.71 22.90
CA LEU A 252 10.38 -19.62 22.20
C LEU A 252 11.42 -18.86 23.04
N GLU A 253 11.06 -17.72 23.63
CA GLU A 253 11.96 -16.91 24.47
C GLU A 253 12.51 -17.67 25.69
N LYS A 254 11.78 -18.68 26.19
CA LYS A 254 12.21 -19.50 27.35
C LYS A 254 13.19 -20.58 26.94
N THR A 255 13.29 -20.94 25.67
CA THR A 255 14.14 -22.05 25.21
C THR A 255 15.63 -21.75 25.36
N PRO A 256 16.48 -22.78 25.63
CA PRO A 256 17.91 -22.60 25.58
C PRO A 256 18.44 -22.14 24.23
N ILE A 257 17.78 -22.56 23.13
CA ILE A 257 18.10 -22.16 21.76
C ILE A 257 18.01 -20.63 21.62
N TRP A 258 16.87 -20.06 21.99
CA TRP A 258 16.66 -18.61 21.90
C TRP A 258 17.66 -17.84 22.77
N LYS A 259 17.80 -18.24 24.02
CA LYS A 259 18.74 -17.62 24.97
C LYS A 259 20.21 -17.75 24.51
N GLY A 260 20.51 -18.78 23.74
CA GLY A 260 21.82 -19.03 23.15
C GLY A 260 22.16 -18.11 21.97
N LEU A 261 21.17 -17.50 21.30
CA LEU A 261 21.37 -16.67 20.12
C LEU A 261 22.27 -15.48 20.42
N LYS A 262 23.13 -15.14 19.48
CA LYS A 262 24.09 -14.03 19.56
C LYS A 262 23.35 -12.68 19.73
N ALA A 263 22.26 -12.46 18.96
CA ALA A 263 21.43 -11.27 19.06
C ALA A 263 20.80 -11.12 20.45
N VAL A 264 20.30 -12.21 21.03
CA VAL A 264 19.69 -12.22 22.37
C VAL A 264 20.73 -11.87 23.45
N LYS A 265 21.91 -12.49 23.41
CA LYS A 265 23.01 -12.19 24.33
C LYS A 265 23.51 -10.76 24.24
N LYS A 266 23.39 -10.13 23.07
CA LYS A 266 23.77 -8.74 22.80
C LYS A 266 22.65 -7.73 23.07
N ASN A 267 21.47 -8.15 23.51
CA ASN A 267 20.27 -7.33 23.62
C ASN A 267 19.91 -6.62 22.30
N GLN A 268 20.09 -7.31 21.18
CA GLN A 268 19.81 -6.80 19.82
C GLN A 268 18.61 -7.51 19.19
N VAL A 269 17.56 -7.72 19.99
CA VAL A 269 16.27 -8.21 19.51
C VAL A 269 15.29 -7.05 19.52
N TYR A 270 14.69 -6.78 18.37
CA TYR A 270 13.81 -5.66 18.12
C TYR A 270 12.41 -6.14 17.78
N PRO A 271 11.49 -6.21 18.78
CA PRO A 271 10.09 -6.42 18.49
C PRO A 271 9.54 -5.23 17.69
N ILE A 272 8.88 -5.53 16.58
CA ILE A 272 8.29 -4.54 15.68
C ILE A 272 6.82 -4.87 15.44
N ALA A 273 6.03 -3.86 15.14
CA ALA A 273 4.62 -4.03 14.82
C ALA A 273 4.46 -4.85 13.52
N ASP A 274 3.44 -5.71 13.46
CA ASP A 274 3.11 -6.43 12.22
C ASP A 274 2.70 -5.46 11.12
N GLN A 275 1.95 -4.46 11.45
CA GLN A 275 1.65 -3.31 10.62
C GLN A 275 2.21 -2.06 11.32
N PRO A 276 2.99 -1.26 10.60
CA PRO A 276 3.12 -1.13 9.13
C PRO A 276 4.21 -1.96 8.44
N TRP A 277 5.06 -2.69 9.16
CA TRP A 277 6.23 -3.36 8.55
C TRP A 277 5.89 -4.43 7.50
N LEU A 278 4.69 -5.01 7.56
CA LEU A 278 4.20 -5.95 6.54
C LEU A 278 3.41 -5.24 5.43
N ASP A 279 3.27 -3.93 5.50
CA ASP A 279 2.60 -3.13 4.47
C ASP A 279 3.62 -2.57 3.47
N TYR A 280 3.68 -3.18 2.31
CA TYR A 280 4.63 -2.83 1.24
C TYR A 280 4.14 -1.63 0.39
N SER A 281 3.52 -0.66 0.98
CA SER A 281 3.12 0.60 0.34
C SER A 281 4.05 1.75 0.74
N ALA A 282 3.92 2.89 0.06
CA ALA A 282 4.60 4.12 0.43
C ALA A 282 4.27 4.54 1.87
N LEU A 283 2.98 4.47 2.26
CA LEU A 283 2.53 4.78 3.61
C LEU A 283 3.10 3.80 4.64
N GLY A 284 3.03 2.49 4.37
CA GLY A 284 3.54 1.46 5.26
C GLY A 284 5.05 1.61 5.47
N ASN A 285 5.82 1.77 4.39
CA ASN A 285 7.27 1.99 4.50
C ASN A 285 7.61 3.26 5.29
N LYS A 286 6.87 4.36 5.11
CA LYS A 286 7.10 5.59 5.88
C LYS A 286 6.85 5.37 7.38
N MET A 287 5.77 4.69 7.73
CA MET A 287 5.45 4.42 9.13
C MET A 287 6.43 3.44 9.78
N ALA A 288 6.89 2.44 9.03
CA ALA A 288 7.94 1.54 9.51
C ALA A 288 9.29 2.28 9.71
N LEU A 289 9.58 3.24 8.84
CA LEU A 289 10.75 4.12 8.99
C LEU A 289 10.64 5.00 10.23
N ASP A 290 9.45 5.56 10.52
CA ASP A 290 9.19 6.35 11.73
C ASP A 290 9.40 5.53 13.00
N GLU A 291 8.86 4.30 13.03
CA GLU A 291 9.05 3.37 14.14
C GLU A 291 10.54 3.00 14.32
N ALA A 292 11.25 2.74 13.22
CA ALA A 292 12.70 2.50 13.28
C ALA A 292 13.44 3.72 13.81
N LYS A 293 13.09 4.94 13.40
CA LYS A 293 13.67 6.18 13.92
C LYS A 293 13.48 6.30 15.43
N GLU A 294 12.27 6.08 15.91
CA GLU A 294 11.98 6.10 17.34
C GLU A 294 12.78 5.05 18.12
N MET A 295 12.84 3.84 17.61
CA MET A 295 13.54 2.70 18.21
C MET A 295 15.05 2.94 18.35
N PHE A 296 15.69 3.52 17.33
CA PHE A 296 17.14 3.70 17.28
C PHE A 296 17.61 5.10 17.73
N SER A 297 16.71 6.00 18.07
CA SER A 297 17.04 7.32 18.66
C SER A 297 17.21 7.28 20.18
N LYS A 298 16.78 6.18 20.81
CA LYS A 298 16.94 5.88 22.25
C LYS A 298 18.28 5.16 22.45
#